data_6ce8524d1ac72a181114b060ee756c28
#
_entry.id   6ce8524d1ac72a181114b060ee756c28
#
_cell.length_a   1.000
_cell.length_b   1.000
_cell.length_c   1.000
_cell.angle_alpha   90.00
_cell.angle_beta   90.00
_cell.angle_gamma   90.00
#
_symmetry.space_group_name_H-M   'P 1'
#
loop_
_entity.id
_entity.type
_entity.pdbx_description
1 polymer ?
#
loop_
_entity_poly.entity_id
_entity_poly.type
_entity_poly.pdbx_seq_one_letter_code
_entity_poly.pdbx_strand_id
1 'polypeptide(L)'
;MKVIRWTLGRLIILLDFIFSPKPIGRDKTSQDLVNTITNRYKLYQYYACPFCVKVRRFLRKESINIEFIDAKDEFHKKDLIQNGGILKVPCLRVERKKNQVKWIYESNEIINFISQEIKSI
;
A
#
# COMPACT_ATOMS: atom_id res chain seq x y z
N MET A 1 -21.19 17.00 6.38
CA MET A 1 -19.91 16.33 6.64
C MET A 1 -19.41 15.48 5.46
N LYS A 2 -20.29 14.84 4.71
CA LYS A 2 -19.89 14.09 3.50
C LYS A 2 -19.21 14.99 2.47
N VAL A 3 -19.67 16.23 2.31
CA VAL A 3 -19.08 17.19 1.36
C VAL A 3 -17.65 17.57 1.78
N ILE A 4 -17.42 17.78 3.08
CA ILE A 4 -16.10 18.13 3.61
C ILE A 4 -15.11 16.96 3.39
N ARG A 5 -15.54 15.74 3.67
CA ARG A 5 -14.72 14.54 3.43
C ARG A 5 -14.38 14.39 1.95
N TRP A 6 -15.36 14.57 1.08
CA TRP A 6 -15.14 14.48 -0.37
C TRP A 6 -14.16 15.54 -0.83
N THR A 7 -14.32 16.80 -0.38
CA THR A 7 -13.44 17.90 -0.73
C THR A 7 -12.02 17.67 -0.23
N LEU A 8 -11.86 17.23 1.03
CA LEU A 8 -10.55 16.91 1.58
C LEU A 8 -9.89 15.75 0.84
N GLY A 9 -10.65 14.72 0.49
CA GLY A 9 -10.12 13.61 -0.29
C GLY A 9 -9.61 14.05 -1.65
N ARG A 10 -10.37 14.89 -2.33
CA ARG A 10 -9.96 15.44 -3.64
C ARG A 10 -8.75 16.34 -3.52
N LEU A 11 -8.68 17.15 -2.47
CA LEU A 11 -7.53 18.01 -2.21
C LEU A 11 -6.26 17.18 -1.94
N ILE A 12 -6.38 16.13 -1.15
CA ILE A 12 -5.26 15.22 -0.85
C ILE A 12 -4.74 14.56 -2.12
N ILE A 13 -5.63 14.08 -2.99
CA ILE A 13 -5.24 13.46 -4.26
C ILE A 13 -4.54 14.46 -5.16
N LEU A 14 -5.06 15.69 -5.25
CA LEU A 14 -4.46 16.75 -6.05
C LEU A 14 -3.07 17.12 -5.54
N LEU A 15 -2.92 17.29 -4.23
CA LEU A 15 -1.62 17.60 -3.62
C LEU A 15 -0.63 16.46 -3.83
N ASP A 16 -1.09 15.21 -3.70
CA ASP A 16 -0.25 14.05 -3.97
C ASP A 16 0.24 14.03 -5.41
N PHE A 17 -0.63 14.37 -6.37
CA PHE A 17 -0.26 14.44 -7.79
C PHE A 17 0.78 15.54 -8.04
N ILE A 18 0.57 16.72 -7.46
CA ILE A 18 1.45 17.89 -7.67
C ILE A 18 2.81 17.69 -6.99
N PHE A 19 2.81 17.16 -5.76
CA PHE A 19 4.01 17.00 -4.95
C PHE A 19 4.49 15.55 -4.90
N SER A 20 4.14 14.76 -5.89
CA SER A 20 4.56 13.36 -5.97
C SER A 20 6.08 13.26 -5.99
N PRO A 21 6.70 12.43 -5.12
CA PRO A 21 8.15 12.28 -5.12
C PRO A 21 8.61 11.58 -6.39
N LYS A 22 9.83 11.92 -6.82
CA LYS A 22 10.45 11.24 -7.96
C LYS A 22 10.83 9.82 -7.53
N PRO A 23 10.55 8.81 -8.35
CA PRO A 23 10.98 7.44 -8.04
C PRO A 23 12.49 7.32 -7.97
N ILE A 24 12.96 6.48 -7.06
CA ILE A 24 14.38 6.14 -6.95
C ILE A 24 14.78 5.36 -8.19
N GLY A 25 15.92 5.74 -8.80
CA GLY A 25 16.52 4.96 -9.86
C GLY A 25 17.32 3.80 -9.26
N ARG A 26 17.00 2.60 -9.67
CA ARG A 26 17.77 1.40 -9.33
C ARG A 26 18.30 0.78 -10.60
N ASP A 27 19.42 0.07 -10.49
CA ASP A 27 19.87 -0.74 -11.61
C ASP A 27 18.87 -1.89 -11.83
N LYS A 28 18.95 -2.51 -13.01
CA LYS A 28 17.99 -3.56 -13.38
C LYS A 28 18.00 -4.73 -12.39
N THR A 29 19.18 -5.15 -11.96
CA THR A 29 19.33 -6.28 -11.05
C THR A 29 18.68 -6.00 -9.70
N SER A 30 18.94 -4.82 -9.12
CA SER A 30 18.33 -4.42 -7.84
C SER A 30 16.83 -4.27 -7.96
N GLN A 31 16.36 -3.69 -9.07
CA GLN A 31 14.93 -3.52 -9.30
C GLN A 31 14.22 -4.88 -9.45
N ASP A 32 14.85 -5.83 -10.13
CA ASP A 32 14.30 -7.19 -10.28
C ASP A 32 14.19 -7.89 -8.93
N LEU A 33 15.17 -7.70 -8.03
CA LEU A 33 15.11 -8.24 -6.68
C LEU A 33 13.96 -7.63 -5.87
N VAL A 34 13.79 -6.31 -5.95
CA VAL A 34 12.66 -5.62 -5.30
C VAL A 34 11.34 -6.16 -5.82
N ASN A 35 11.19 -6.29 -7.14
CA ASN A 35 9.98 -6.80 -7.75
C ASN A 35 9.68 -8.24 -7.32
N THR A 36 10.71 -9.07 -7.19
CA THR A 36 10.57 -10.46 -6.74
C THR A 36 10.09 -10.52 -5.30
N ILE A 37 10.64 -9.68 -4.42
CA ILE A 37 10.24 -9.65 -3.01
C ILE A 37 8.80 -9.17 -2.86
N THR A 38 8.41 -8.16 -3.63
CA THR A 38 7.11 -7.49 -3.47
C THR A 38 6.00 -8.05 -4.36
N ASN A 39 6.27 -9.05 -5.21
CA ASN A 39 5.28 -9.56 -6.17
C ASN A 39 4.07 -10.23 -5.49
N ARG A 40 4.20 -10.63 -4.24
CA ARG A 40 3.12 -11.26 -3.46
C ARG A 40 2.47 -10.31 -2.46
N TYR A 41 2.81 -9.04 -2.52
CA TYR A 41 2.24 -8.02 -1.65
C TYR A 41 0.97 -7.47 -2.29
N LYS A 42 -0.06 -7.26 -1.48
CA LYS A 42 -1.31 -6.61 -1.90
C LYS A 42 -1.68 -5.56 -0.87
N LEU A 43 -2.02 -4.37 -1.32
CA LEU A 43 -2.41 -3.28 -0.43
C LEU A 43 -3.91 -3.05 -0.53
N TYR A 44 -4.63 -3.35 0.55
CA TYR A 44 -6.04 -3.00 0.68
C TYR A 44 -6.13 -1.53 1.08
N GLN A 45 -6.84 -0.73 0.31
CA GLN A 45 -6.84 0.71 0.48
C GLN A 45 -8.15 1.35 0.05
N TYR A 46 -8.32 2.62 0.44
CA TYR A 46 -9.29 3.53 -0.14
C TYR A 46 -8.51 4.61 -0.90
N TYR A 47 -8.98 4.97 -2.09
CA TYR A 47 -8.24 5.89 -2.97
C TYR A 47 -7.97 7.24 -2.31
N ALA A 48 -8.95 7.81 -1.60
CA ALA A 48 -8.86 9.15 -1.02
C ALA A 48 -8.45 9.16 0.46
N CYS A 49 -8.08 8.03 1.05
CA CYS A 49 -7.67 7.97 2.45
C CYS A 49 -6.27 8.57 2.63
N PRO A 50 -6.08 9.53 3.57
CA PRO A 50 -4.77 10.15 3.78
C PRO A 50 -3.66 9.16 4.13
N PHE A 51 -3.95 8.18 4.97
CA PHE A 51 -2.96 7.15 5.34
C PHE A 51 -2.65 6.22 4.18
N CYS A 52 -3.62 5.95 3.32
CA CYS A 52 -3.40 5.17 2.11
C CYS A 52 -2.55 5.96 1.11
N VAL A 53 -2.80 7.25 0.97
CA VAL A 53 -1.97 8.14 0.15
C VAL A 53 -0.53 8.14 0.62
N LYS A 54 -0.30 8.17 1.93
CA LYS A 54 1.03 8.13 2.54
C LYS A 54 1.79 6.86 2.11
N VAL A 55 1.15 5.71 2.16
CA VAL A 55 1.75 4.44 1.75
C VAL A 55 2.03 4.45 0.23
N ARG A 56 1.08 4.91 -0.58
CA ARG A 56 1.28 4.98 -2.03
C ARG A 56 2.43 5.90 -2.41
N ARG A 57 2.60 7.03 -1.72
CA ARG A 57 3.73 7.93 -1.96
C ARG A 57 5.06 7.25 -1.64
N PHE A 58 5.11 6.53 -0.53
CA PHE A 58 6.29 5.74 -0.17
C PHE A 58 6.61 4.70 -1.26
N LEU A 59 5.60 3.98 -1.73
CA LEU A 59 5.79 2.98 -2.77
C LEU A 59 6.31 3.58 -4.07
N ARG A 60 5.79 4.74 -4.47
CA ARG A 60 6.28 5.44 -5.65
C ARG A 60 7.72 5.90 -5.48
N LYS A 61 8.04 6.48 -4.34
CA LYS A 61 9.40 6.96 -4.03
C LYS A 61 10.40 5.81 -4.11
N GLU A 62 10.05 4.65 -3.60
CA GLU A 62 10.93 3.49 -3.58
C GLU A 62 10.85 2.65 -4.85
N SER A 63 10.09 3.08 -5.84
CA SER A 63 9.88 2.36 -7.11
C SER A 63 9.37 0.94 -6.89
N ILE A 64 8.43 0.77 -5.96
CA ILE A 64 7.84 -0.50 -5.62
C ILE A 64 6.47 -0.62 -6.29
N ASN A 65 6.28 -1.68 -7.08
CA ASN A 65 5.03 -1.94 -7.78
C ASN A 65 4.32 -3.12 -7.13
N ILE A 66 3.19 -2.87 -6.47
CA ILE A 66 2.36 -3.91 -5.87
C ILE A 66 0.91 -3.72 -6.31
N GLU A 67 0.11 -4.77 -6.14
CA GLU A 67 -1.30 -4.71 -6.48
C GLU A 67 -2.07 -3.93 -5.42
N PHE A 68 -2.89 -2.98 -5.87
CA PHE A 68 -3.80 -2.23 -5.01
C PHE A 68 -5.19 -2.83 -5.10
N ILE A 69 -5.80 -3.07 -3.94
CA ILE A 69 -7.13 -3.67 -3.84
C ILE A 69 -8.07 -2.66 -3.21
N ASP A 70 -9.19 -2.38 -3.88
CA ASP A 70 -10.19 -1.46 -3.36
C ASP A 70 -11.00 -2.14 -2.25
N ALA A 71 -10.77 -1.72 -1.01
CA ALA A 71 -11.45 -2.28 0.15
C ALA A 71 -12.92 -1.84 0.26
N LYS A 72 -13.39 -0.96 -0.62
CA LYS A 72 -14.81 -0.62 -0.72
C LYS A 72 -15.60 -1.66 -1.50
N ASP A 73 -14.94 -2.43 -2.35
CA ASP A 73 -15.58 -3.54 -3.05
C ASP A 73 -16.08 -4.59 -2.05
N GLU A 74 -17.32 -5.03 -2.20
CA GLU A 74 -17.95 -5.92 -1.22
C GLU A 74 -17.19 -7.24 -1.05
N PHE A 75 -16.69 -7.82 -2.11
CA PHE A 75 -15.90 -9.05 -2.05
C PHE A 75 -14.61 -8.84 -1.24
N HIS A 76 -13.86 -7.80 -1.57
CA HIS A 76 -12.59 -7.52 -0.90
C HIS A 76 -12.78 -7.03 0.53
N LYS A 77 -13.85 -6.31 0.80
CA LYS A 77 -14.22 -5.90 2.14
C LYS A 77 -14.46 -7.10 3.04
N LYS A 78 -15.23 -8.09 2.56
CA LYS A 78 -15.49 -9.33 3.30
C LYS A 78 -14.21 -10.12 3.51
N ASP A 79 -13.36 -10.22 2.49
CA ASP A 79 -12.08 -10.90 2.59
C ASP A 79 -11.20 -10.28 3.66
N LEU A 80 -11.12 -8.95 3.69
CA LEU A 80 -10.34 -8.23 4.69
C LEU A 80 -10.87 -8.48 6.12
N ILE A 81 -12.18 -8.45 6.31
CA ILE A 81 -12.80 -8.70 7.62
C ILE A 81 -12.60 -10.15 8.06
N GLN A 82 -12.82 -11.10 7.18
CA GLN A 82 -12.78 -12.52 7.52
C GLN A 82 -11.36 -13.04 7.72
N ASN A 83 -10.44 -12.63 6.89
CA ASN A 83 -9.07 -13.14 6.89
C ASN A 83 -8.08 -12.21 7.61
N GLY A 84 -8.25 -10.90 7.47
CA GLY A 84 -7.44 -9.92 8.17
C GLY A 84 -7.91 -9.63 9.59
N GLY A 85 -9.18 -9.83 9.85
CA GLY A 85 -9.80 -9.67 11.17
C GLY A 85 -10.43 -8.31 11.42
N ILE A 86 -10.00 -7.26 10.76
CA ILE A 86 -10.49 -5.88 10.99
C ILE A 86 -10.66 -5.17 9.65
N LEU A 87 -11.76 -4.43 9.51
CA LEU A 87 -11.94 -3.55 8.37
C LEU A 87 -11.24 -2.22 8.65
N LYS A 88 -9.96 -2.16 8.30
CA LYS A 88 -9.13 -0.97 8.49
C LYS A 88 -8.16 -0.86 7.32
N VAL A 89 -8.04 0.32 6.75
CA VAL A 89 -7.10 0.62 5.65
C VAL A 89 -6.15 1.72 6.08
N PRO A 90 -4.91 1.74 5.56
CA PRO A 90 -4.32 0.76 4.67
C PRO A 90 -4.01 -0.55 5.38
N CYS A 91 -4.05 -1.65 4.64
CA CYS A 91 -3.66 -2.96 5.14
C CYS A 91 -2.82 -3.67 4.08
N LEU A 92 -1.62 -4.06 4.45
CA LEU A 92 -0.73 -4.82 3.57
C LEU A 92 -0.92 -6.31 3.82
N ARG A 93 -1.26 -7.04 2.76
CA ARG A 93 -1.33 -8.50 2.77
C ARG A 93 -0.03 -9.04 2.19
N VAL A 94 0.69 -9.80 3.00
CA VAL A 94 1.96 -10.41 2.60
C VAL A 94 1.80 -11.93 2.59
N GLU A 95 1.87 -12.52 1.41
CA GLU A 95 1.86 -13.96 1.25
C GLU A 95 3.30 -14.45 1.18
N ARG A 96 3.76 -15.16 2.22
CA ARG A 96 5.17 -15.59 2.30
C ARG A 96 5.37 -17.00 1.77
N LYS A 97 4.54 -17.92 2.21
CA LYS A 97 4.59 -19.33 1.81
C LYS A 97 3.16 -19.80 1.59
N LYS A 98 3.04 -20.97 0.98
CA LYS A 98 1.74 -21.60 0.82
C LYS A 98 0.99 -21.64 2.16
N ASN A 99 -0.17 -21.00 2.22
CA ASN A 99 -1.05 -20.89 3.38
C ASN A 99 -0.52 -20.02 4.54
N GLN A 100 0.53 -19.20 4.30
CA GLN A 100 1.02 -18.25 5.30
C GLN A 100 0.83 -16.82 4.80
N VAL A 101 -0.16 -16.13 5.36
CA VAL A 101 -0.47 -14.75 5.02
C VAL A 101 -0.33 -13.88 6.26
N LYS A 102 0.45 -12.82 6.15
CA LYS A 102 0.61 -11.82 7.20
C LYS A 102 -0.18 -10.59 6.83
N TRP A 103 -0.95 -10.05 7.78
CA TRP A 103 -1.74 -8.85 7.61
C TRP A 103 -1.15 -7.74 8.46
N ILE A 104 -0.71 -6.65 7.82
CA ILE A 104 -0.07 -5.53 8.51
C ILE A 104 -0.96 -4.31 8.37
N TYR A 105 -1.41 -3.78 9.50
CA TYR A 105 -2.24 -2.58 9.57
C TYR A 105 -1.39 -1.38 9.92
N GLU A 106 -1.92 -0.19 9.67
CA GLU A 106 -1.31 1.10 9.91
C GLU A 106 -0.17 1.46 8.96
N SER A 107 -0.23 2.70 8.45
CA SER A 107 0.69 3.16 7.41
C SER A 107 2.16 3.09 7.84
N ASN A 108 2.46 3.48 9.08
CA ASN A 108 3.85 3.48 9.57
C ASN A 108 4.40 2.06 9.67
N GLU A 109 3.59 1.12 10.13
CA GLU A 109 3.99 -0.30 10.25
C GLU A 109 4.22 -0.92 8.88
N ILE A 110 3.37 -0.58 7.91
CA ILE A 110 3.50 -1.06 6.52
C ILE A 110 4.81 -0.54 5.92
N ILE A 111 5.07 0.75 6.07
CA ILE A 111 6.28 1.39 5.54
C ILE A 111 7.52 0.79 6.18
N ASN A 112 7.51 0.61 7.51
CA ASN A 112 8.64 0.00 8.22
C ASN A 112 8.90 -1.44 7.76
N PHE A 113 7.85 -2.23 7.61
CA PHE A 113 7.98 -3.61 7.16
C PHE A 113 8.62 -3.68 5.77
N ILE A 114 8.11 -2.90 4.81
CA ILE A 114 8.62 -2.91 3.45
C ILE A 114 10.06 -2.38 3.42
N SER A 115 10.36 -1.34 4.18
CA SER A 115 11.72 -0.79 4.27
C SER A 115 12.72 -1.83 4.77
N GLN A 116 12.35 -2.62 5.77
CA GLN A 116 13.20 -3.68 6.30
C GLN A 116 13.44 -4.78 5.28
N GLU A 117 12.40 -5.18 4.56
CA GLU A 117 12.52 -6.22 3.53
C GLU A 117 13.45 -5.78 2.38
N ILE A 118 13.39 -4.51 2.00
CA ILE A 118 14.22 -3.97 0.92
C ILE A 118 15.65 -3.76 1.36
N LYS A 119 15.90 -3.38 2.61
CA LYS A 119 17.26 -3.18 3.13
C LYS A 119 18.13 -4.44 3.07
N SER A 120 17.53 -5.60 3.03
CA SER A 120 18.27 -6.86 2.96
C SER A 120 18.80 -7.18 1.57
N ILE A 121 18.52 -6.33 0.58
CA ILE A 121 18.99 -6.50 -0.81
C ILE A 121 20.42 -5.96 -0.99
#